data_2f5da182b82ac8ed821f4d1dcd98a6ac
#
_entry.id   2f5da182b82ac8ed821f4d1dcd98a6ac
#
_cell.length_a   1.000
_cell.length_b   1.000
_cell.length_c   1.000
_cell.angle_alpha   90.00
_cell.angle_beta   90.00
_cell.angle_gamma   90.00
#
_symmetry.space_group_name_H-M   'P 1'
#
loop_
_entity.id
_entity.type
_entity.pdbx_description
1 polymer ?
#
loop_
_entity_poly.entity_id
_entity_poly.type
_entity_poly.pdbx_seq_one_letter_code
_entity_poly.pdbx_strand_id
1 'polypeptide(L)'
;MTYRSIMAAMVLMALAGCKGTHDAPKGQVIATVNGSEITVADLREEMALAAGVGGGGQEQRAALQSVITRKIIAQAAAKEGVEQLPSTAVIRSKAMDGVLVDALLRKYRASVPLPSADEARQYVSEHPSSFAQRRIQIVDQYIVEQATPDLLKALDASTTQEQALGVLAKFKVPYHHVVGTIDALTIDGDEAEKIAALPPHGVFIAPEGGGLRVNYIRDTVIEPISADDAQKVALETLRNRRVEMLVANKVQEIVNSGAKDVHYNAAYAPAPAGKAAGAH
;
A
#
# COMPACT_ATOMS: atom_id res chain seq x y z
N MET A 1 -54.51 29.87 -68.87
CA MET A 1 -53.26 30.56 -69.19
C MET A 1 -52.20 30.17 -68.20
N THR A 2 -51.13 29.64 -68.74
CA THR A 2 -49.77 29.31 -68.19
C THR A 2 -49.65 28.26 -67.08
N TYR A 3 -49.42 27.05 -67.54
CA TYR A 3 -48.78 25.94 -66.82
C TYR A 3 -47.35 26.31 -66.48
N ARG A 4 -46.95 26.07 -65.19
CA ARG A 4 -45.55 26.04 -64.82
C ARG A 4 -45.31 24.71 -64.11
N SER A 5 -44.67 23.80 -64.86
CA SER A 5 -44.11 22.52 -64.38
C SER A 5 -43.03 22.75 -63.36
N ILE A 6 -43.15 22.14 -62.15
CA ILE A 6 -42.11 22.08 -61.18
C ILE A 6 -41.53 20.64 -61.25
N MET A 7 -40.31 20.55 -61.79
CA MET A 7 -39.48 19.32 -61.75
C MET A 7 -38.96 19.14 -60.33
N ALA A 8 -39.38 18.07 -59.67
CA ALA A 8 -38.80 17.63 -58.41
C ALA A 8 -37.51 16.87 -58.69
N ALA A 9 -36.37 17.48 -58.47
CA ALA A 9 -35.07 16.82 -58.47
C ALA A 9 -34.87 16.04 -57.16
N MET A 10 -34.93 14.72 -57.28
CA MET A 10 -34.66 13.79 -56.19
C MET A 10 -33.15 13.65 -56.04
N VAL A 11 -32.57 14.32 -55.03
CA VAL A 11 -31.15 14.17 -54.65
C VAL A 11 -31.03 12.96 -53.77
N LEU A 12 -30.53 11.86 -54.32
CA LEU A 12 -30.04 10.73 -53.56
C LEU A 12 -28.72 11.13 -52.89
N MET A 13 -28.76 11.45 -51.58
CA MET A 13 -27.55 11.47 -50.75
C MET A 13 -27.09 10.05 -50.47
N ALA A 14 -26.06 9.60 -51.18
CA ALA A 14 -25.30 8.43 -50.85
C ALA A 14 -24.53 8.70 -49.53
N LEU A 15 -25.01 8.16 -48.41
CA LEU A 15 -24.26 8.03 -47.17
C LEU A 15 -23.12 7.06 -47.40
N ALA A 16 -22.01 7.55 -47.94
CA ALA A 16 -20.73 6.84 -47.87
C ALA A 16 -20.30 6.80 -46.40
N GLY A 17 -20.64 5.68 -45.72
CA GLY A 17 -20.11 5.37 -44.41
C GLY A 17 -18.59 5.22 -44.51
N CYS A 18 -17.86 6.25 -44.16
CA CYS A 18 -16.44 6.13 -43.86
C CYS A 18 -16.30 5.17 -42.70
N LYS A 19 -16.02 3.88 -42.99
CA LYS A 19 -15.31 3.02 -42.06
C LYS A 19 -13.92 3.63 -41.89
N GLY A 20 -13.80 4.57 -40.96
CA GLY A 20 -12.52 5.02 -40.49
C GLY A 20 -11.83 3.84 -39.84
N THR A 21 -10.97 3.15 -40.58
CA THR A 21 -9.88 2.42 -39.98
C THR A 21 -9.05 3.47 -39.24
N HIS A 22 -9.26 3.60 -37.93
CA HIS A 22 -8.33 4.31 -37.10
C HIS A 22 -7.01 3.53 -37.16
N ASP A 23 -6.15 3.90 -38.12
CA ASP A 23 -4.75 3.53 -38.09
C ASP A 23 -4.18 4.12 -36.80
N ALA A 24 -4.07 3.27 -35.77
CA ALA A 24 -3.40 3.64 -34.54
C ALA A 24 -1.96 4.07 -34.87
N PRO A 25 -1.40 5.05 -34.15
CA PRO A 25 -0.02 5.47 -34.36
C PRO A 25 0.88 4.23 -34.34
N LYS A 26 1.63 4.01 -35.41
CA LYS A 26 2.58 2.89 -35.55
C LYS A 26 3.48 2.84 -34.32
N GLY A 27 3.47 1.74 -33.56
CA GLY A 27 4.32 1.51 -32.39
C GLY A 27 3.61 1.50 -31.03
N GLN A 28 2.36 1.89 -30.93
CA GLN A 28 1.60 1.83 -29.66
C GLN A 28 0.64 0.62 -29.59
N VAL A 29 0.04 0.21 -30.68
CA VAL A 29 -0.83 -0.97 -30.75
C VAL A 29 0.00 -2.20 -31.08
N ILE A 30 -0.07 -3.21 -30.22
CA ILE A 30 0.69 -4.45 -30.34
C ILE A 30 -0.17 -5.65 -30.70
N ALA A 31 -1.48 -5.57 -30.49
CA ALA A 31 -2.45 -6.59 -30.90
C ALA A 31 -3.86 -5.99 -30.96
N THR A 32 -4.79 -6.70 -31.61
CA THR A 32 -6.22 -6.39 -31.60
C THR A 32 -7.05 -7.62 -31.30
N VAL A 33 -8.11 -7.47 -30.52
CA VAL A 33 -9.07 -8.54 -30.20
C VAL A 33 -10.46 -8.05 -30.58
N ASN A 34 -11.04 -8.63 -31.64
CA ASN A 34 -12.37 -8.25 -32.17
C ASN A 34 -12.51 -6.72 -32.34
N GLY A 35 -11.50 -6.05 -32.89
CA GLY A 35 -11.48 -4.61 -33.10
C GLY A 35 -11.08 -3.75 -31.87
N SER A 36 -10.92 -4.36 -30.69
CA SER A 36 -10.37 -3.67 -29.53
C SER A 36 -8.85 -3.74 -29.53
N GLU A 37 -8.21 -2.60 -29.41
CA GLU A 37 -6.76 -2.48 -29.37
C GLU A 37 -6.15 -2.95 -28.04
N ILE A 38 -4.97 -3.52 -28.13
CA ILE A 38 -4.06 -3.78 -27.00
C ILE A 38 -2.80 -2.98 -27.27
N THR A 39 -2.41 -2.17 -26.31
CA THR A 39 -1.32 -1.21 -26.47
C THR A 39 -0.05 -1.64 -25.70
N VAL A 40 1.06 -0.97 -25.97
CA VAL A 40 2.29 -1.10 -25.16
C VAL A 40 2.03 -0.74 -23.70
N ALA A 41 1.10 0.19 -23.42
CA ALA A 41 0.73 0.55 -22.05
C ALA A 41 0.04 -0.61 -21.32
N ASP A 42 -0.91 -1.30 -21.98
CA ASP A 42 -1.57 -2.49 -21.41
C ASP A 42 -0.54 -3.58 -21.07
N LEU A 43 0.44 -3.78 -21.94
CA LEU A 43 1.50 -4.76 -21.71
C LEU A 43 2.40 -4.37 -20.53
N ARG A 44 2.76 -3.09 -20.41
CA ARG A 44 3.57 -2.60 -19.28
C ARG A 44 2.86 -2.78 -17.94
N GLU A 45 1.58 -2.46 -17.88
CA GLU A 45 0.78 -2.67 -16.66
C GLU A 45 0.70 -4.16 -16.29
N GLU A 46 0.50 -5.06 -17.27
CA GLU A 46 0.49 -6.50 -17.02
C GLU A 46 1.83 -7.00 -16.51
N MET A 47 2.94 -6.55 -17.11
CA MET A 47 4.29 -6.90 -16.66
C MET A 47 4.61 -6.33 -15.26
N ALA A 48 4.11 -5.14 -14.93
CA ALA A 48 4.29 -4.54 -13.61
C ALA A 48 3.57 -5.32 -12.50
N LEU A 49 2.42 -5.91 -12.80
CA LEU A 49 1.69 -6.79 -11.88
C LEU A 49 2.40 -8.13 -11.65
N ALA A 50 3.13 -8.62 -12.67
CA ALA A 50 3.93 -9.84 -12.59
C ALA A 50 5.31 -9.61 -11.96
N ALA A 51 5.56 -8.45 -11.32
CA ALA A 51 6.85 -8.00 -10.81
C ALA A 51 7.53 -9.04 -9.91
N GLY A 52 8.64 -9.55 -10.38
CA GLY A 52 9.49 -10.60 -9.77
C GLY A 52 10.13 -11.51 -10.81
N VAL A 53 9.71 -11.46 -12.06
CA VAL A 53 10.22 -12.28 -13.14
C VAL A 53 10.91 -11.37 -14.16
N GLY A 54 12.15 -11.66 -14.52
CA GLY A 54 13.02 -10.84 -15.36
C GLY A 54 12.36 -10.41 -16.69
N GLY A 55 12.86 -9.32 -17.28
CA GLY A 55 12.27 -8.67 -18.46
C GLY A 55 12.61 -9.34 -19.81
N GLY A 56 12.64 -10.67 -19.89
CA GLY A 56 12.97 -11.41 -21.10
C GLY A 56 11.82 -11.48 -22.13
N GLY A 57 12.17 -11.77 -23.38
CA GLY A 57 11.17 -11.83 -24.45
C GLY A 57 10.12 -12.94 -24.29
N GLN A 58 10.35 -13.91 -23.43
CA GLN A 58 9.36 -14.97 -23.13
C GLN A 58 8.29 -14.46 -22.16
N GLU A 59 8.69 -13.74 -21.12
CA GLU A 59 7.76 -13.12 -20.15
C GLU A 59 6.90 -12.06 -20.82
N GLN A 60 7.47 -11.27 -21.72
CA GLN A 60 6.72 -10.29 -22.48
C GLN A 60 5.63 -10.96 -23.35
N ARG A 61 5.96 -12.11 -23.99
CA ARG A 61 4.97 -12.88 -24.75
C ARG A 61 3.89 -13.48 -23.85
N ALA A 62 4.26 -14.01 -22.68
CA ALA A 62 3.32 -14.56 -21.71
C ALA A 62 2.38 -13.47 -21.18
N ALA A 63 2.88 -12.29 -20.82
CA ALA A 63 2.10 -11.15 -20.41
C ALA A 63 1.12 -10.69 -21.50
N LEU A 64 1.58 -10.59 -22.75
CA LEU A 64 0.72 -10.26 -23.89
C LEU A 64 -0.40 -11.30 -24.07
N GLN A 65 -0.08 -12.58 -23.95
CA GLN A 65 -1.07 -13.65 -24.04
C GLN A 65 -2.10 -13.57 -22.91
N SER A 66 -1.69 -13.21 -21.69
CA SER A 66 -2.58 -12.97 -20.56
C SER A 66 -3.57 -11.83 -20.85
N VAL A 67 -3.08 -10.69 -21.33
CA VAL A 67 -3.92 -9.54 -21.73
C VAL A 67 -4.93 -9.94 -22.82
N ILE A 68 -4.48 -10.66 -23.87
CA ILE A 68 -5.33 -11.11 -24.97
C ILE A 68 -6.44 -12.03 -24.43
N THR A 69 -6.08 -13.04 -23.65
CA THR A 69 -7.02 -14.02 -23.09
C THR A 69 -8.07 -13.35 -22.22
N ARG A 70 -7.64 -12.47 -21.31
CA ARG A 70 -8.55 -11.68 -20.46
C ARG A 70 -9.51 -10.85 -21.29
N LYS A 71 -9.04 -10.19 -22.35
CA LYS A 71 -9.88 -9.37 -23.23
C LYS A 71 -10.91 -10.19 -24.00
N ILE A 72 -10.55 -11.38 -24.48
CA ILE A 72 -11.47 -12.31 -25.14
C ILE A 72 -12.58 -12.75 -24.18
N ILE A 73 -12.21 -13.18 -22.96
CA ILE A 73 -13.18 -13.64 -21.95
C ILE A 73 -14.09 -12.50 -21.51
N ALA A 74 -13.55 -11.28 -21.30
CA ALA A 74 -14.35 -10.11 -20.94
C ALA A 74 -15.36 -9.74 -22.02
N GLN A 75 -14.99 -9.82 -23.30
CA GLN A 75 -15.92 -9.60 -24.41
C GLN A 75 -17.02 -10.67 -24.50
N ALA A 76 -16.70 -11.92 -24.20
CA ALA A 76 -17.69 -13.00 -24.11
C ALA A 76 -18.68 -12.74 -22.96
N ALA A 77 -18.17 -12.39 -21.77
CA ALA A 77 -19.00 -12.04 -20.62
C ALA A 77 -19.94 -10.84 -20.90
N ALA A 78 -19.45 -9.83 -21.60
CA ALA A 78 -20.29 -8.70 -22.02
C ALA A 78 -21.43 -9.14 -22.98
N LYS A 79 -21.14 -10.04 -23.92
CA LYS A 79 -22.16 -10.60 -24.83
C LYS A 79 -23.21 -11.43 -24.08
N GLU A 80 -22.84 -12.09 -23.00
CA GLU A 80 -23.74 -12.85 -22.13
C GLU A 80 -24.51 -11.96 -21.13
N GLY A 81 -24.30 -10.64 -21.17
CA GLY A 81 -24.99 -9.69 -20.29
C GLY A 81 -24.50 -9.68 -18.85
N VAL A 82 -23.34 -10.30 -18.55
CA VAL A 82 -22.78 -10.38 -17.18
C VAL A 82 -22.50 -8.99 -16.61
N GLU A 83 -22.14 -8.02 -17.46
CA GLU A 83 -21.88 -6.63 -17.01
C GLU A 83 -23.13 -5.90 -16.47
N GLN A 84 -24.33 -6.36 -16.86
CA GLN A 84 -25.62 -5.80 -16.47
C GLN A 84 -26.16 -6.38 -15.15
N LEU A 85 -25.53 -7.44 -14.64
CA LEU A 85 -25.91 -8.02 -13.35
C LEU A 85 -25.70 -7.02 -12.20
N PRO A 86 -26.67 -6.87 -11.28
CA PRO A 86 -26.52 -5.95 -10.16
C PRO A 86 -25.26 -6.18 -9.32
N SER A 87 -24.88 -7.43 -9.10
CA SER A 87 -23.64 -7.80 -8.41
C SER A 87 -22.39 -7.31 -9.14
N THR A 88 -22.35 -7.45 -10.46
CA THR A 88 -21.23 -6.98 -11.29
C THR A 88 -21.13 -5.44 -11.25
N ALA A 89 -22.26 -4.74 -11.26
CA ALA A 89 -22.27 -3.27 -11.16
C ALA A 89 -21.65 -2.79 -9.83
N VAL A 90 -21.99 -3.43 -8.71
CA VAL A 90 -21.42 -3.11 -7.38
C VAL A 90 -19.91 -3.40 -7.34
N ILE A 91 -19.49 -4.57 -7.81
CA ILE A 91 -18.06 -4.95 -7.83
C ILE A 91 -17.27 -4.00 -8.74
N ARG A 92 -17.80 -3.63 -9.91
CA ARG A 92 -17.17 -2.69 -10.83
C ARG A 92 -17.00 -1.30 -10.20
N SER A 93 -18.03 -0.78 -9.51
CA SER A 93 -17.94 0.49 -8.79
C SER A 93 -16.82 0.45 -7.75
N LYS A 94 -16.81 -0.59 -6.89
CA LYS A 94 -15.76 -0.77 -5.88
C LYS A 94 -14.35 -0.88 -6.49
N ALA A 95 -14.22 -1.59 -7.62
CA ALA A 95 -12.93 -1.70 -8.31
C ALA A 95 -12.48 -0.35 -8.87
N MET A 96 -13.39 0.46 -9.43
CA MET A 96 -13.08 1.80 -9.93
C MET A 96 -12.65 2.73 -8.80
N ASP A 97 -13.35 2.71 -7.66
CA ASP A 97 -12.99 3.49 -6.48
C ASP A 97 -11.58 3.11 -6.02
N GLY A 98 -11.23 1.81 -5.98
CA GLY A 98 -9.90 1.33 -5.66
C GLY A 98 -8.83 1.87 -6.62
N VAL A 99 -9.08 1.82 -7.93
CA VAL A 99 -8.16 2.37 -8.94
C VAL A 99 -7.93 3.87 -8.74
N LEU A 100 -8.99 4.63 -8.46
CA LEU A 100 -8.89 6.08 -8.23
C LEU A 100 -8.11 6.41 -6.96
N VAL A 101 -8.36 5.67 -5.86
CA VAL A 101 -7.60 5.81 -4.61
C VAL A 101 -6.12 5.52 -4.85
N ASP A 102 -5.78 4.39 -5.48
CA ASP A 102 -4.39 4.04 -5.77
C ASP A 102 -3.69 5.05 -6.67
N ALA A 103 -4.38 5.56 -7.69
CA ALA A 103 -3.84 6.59 -8.58
C ALA A 103 -3.56 7.90 -7.83
N LEU A 104 -4.46 8.30 -6.93
CA LEU A 104 -4.29 9.49 -6.10
C LEU A 104 -3.11 9.33 -5.13
N LEU A 105 -3.01 8.19 -4.46
CA LEU A 105 -1.89 7.91 -3.55
C LEU A 105 -0.54 7.86 -4.29
N ARG A 106 -0.49 7.26 -5.49
CA ARG A 106 0.71 7.29 -6.34
C ARG A 106 1.10 8.73 -6.71
N LYS A 107 0.13 9.58 -7.06
CA LYS A 107 0.37 11.00 -7.35
C LYS A 107 0.99 11.71 -6.14
N TYR A 108 0.48 11.49 -4.93
CA TYR A 108 1.05 12.09 -3.72
C TYR A 108 2.46 11.59 -3.44
N ARG A 109 2.71 10.28 -3.53
CA ARG A 109 4.07 9.72 -3.38
C ARG A 109 5.07 10.30 -4.37
N ALA A 110 4.65 10.50 -5.61
CA ALA A 110 5.51 11.08 -6.65
C ALA A 110 5.79 12.58 -6.45
N SER A 111 4.97 13.29 -5.67
CA SER A 111 5.15 14.71 -5.40
C SER A 111 6.11 15.02 -4.24
N VAL A 112 6.57 13.99 -3.51
CA VAL A 112 7.46 14.17 -2.37
C VAL A 112 8.87 14.55 -2.84
N PRO A 113 9.43 15.67 -2.33
CA PRO A 113 10.81 16.05 -2.65
C PRO A 113 11.81 15.00 -2.15
N LEU A 114 12.82 14.72 -2.96
CA LEU A 114 13.91 13.84 -2.56
C LEU A 114 14.71 14.49 -1.41
N PRO A 115 15.16 13.71 -0.41
CA PRO A 115 16.08 14.20 0.60
C PRO A 115 17.42 14.61 -0.03
N SER A 116 18.06 15.60 0.56
CA SER A 116 19.42 16.00 0.15
C SER A 116 20.49 15.10 0.79
N ALA A 117 21.70 15.14 0.22
CA ALA A 117 22.85 14.44 0.81
C ALA A 117 23.21 14.96 2.21
N ASP A 118 22.97 16.26 2.46
CA ASP A 118 23.24 16.87 3.79
C ASP A 118 22.26 16.35 4.83
N GLU A 119 20.97 16.27 4.51
CA GLU A 119 19.96 15.67 5.39
C GLU A 119 20.27 14.21 5.70
N ALA A 120 20.72 13.45 4.70
CA ALA A 120 21.13 12.07 4.92
C ALA A 120 22.35 11.96 5.85
N ARG A 121 23.36 12.81 5.67
CA ARG A 121 24.53 12.86 6.59
C ARG A 121 24.13 13.22 8.01
N GLN A 122 23.25 14.21 8.16
CA GLN A 122 22.72 14.60 9.46
C GLN A 122 21.99 13.43 10.12
N TYR A 123 21.08 12.76 9.39
CA TYR A 123 20.34 11.61 9.89
C TYR A 123 21.28 10.47 10.35
N VAL A 124 22.32 10.16 9.57
CA VAL A 124 23.33 9.15 9.94
C VAL A 124 24.05 9.55 11.24
N SER A 125 24.40 10.83 11.40
CA SER A 125 25.09 11.31 12.61
C SER A 125 24.20 11.31 13.86
N GLU A 126 22.90 11.49 13.69
CA GLU A 126 21.91 11.49 14.78
C GLU A 126 21.50 10.05 15.21
N HIS A 127 21.76 9.05 14.37
CA HIS A 127 21.36 7.65 14.64
C HIS A 127 22.55 6.68 14.58
N PRO A 128 23.58 6.89 15.44
CA PRO A 128 24.77 6.03 15.43
C PRO A 128 24.47 4.55 15.68
N SER A 129 23.45 4.23 16.45
CA SER A 129 23.04 2.84 16.74
C SER A 129 22.48 2.10 15.52
N SER A 130 22.02 2.83 14.49
CA SER A 130 21.61 2.25 13.21
C SER A 130 22.76 2.15 12.22
N PHE A 131 23.84 2.93 12.36
CA PHE A 131 24.90 3.05 11.33
C PHE A 131 26.31 2.77 11.87
N ALA A 132 26.99 3.78 12.45
CA ALA A 132 28.38 3.66 12.90
C ALA A 132 28.56 2.70 14.07
N GLN A 133 27.53 2.51 14.86
CA GLN A 133 27.47 1.55 15.97
C GLN A 133 26.26 0.60 15.78
N ARG A 134 25.97 0.22 14.54
CA ARG A 134 24.81 -0.61 14.20
C ARG A 134 24.73 -1.80 15.14
N ARG A 135 23.57 -1.92 15.78
CA ARG A 135 23.30 -2.98 16.74
C ARG A 135 22.37 -4.01 16.11
N ILE A 136 22.80 -5.27 16.19
CA ILE A 136 21.96 -6.42 15.87
C ILE A 136 21.69 -7.10 17.20
N GLN A 137 20.44 -7.08 17.64
CA GLN A 137 20.04 -7.65 18.92
C GLN A 137 19.45 -9.02 18.72
N ILE A 138 19.96 -10.00 19.48
CA ILE A 138 19.38 -11.33 19.59
C ILE A 138 18.37 -11.26 20.73
N VAL A 139 17.10 -11.55 20.43
CA VAL A 139 16.01 -11.36 21.38
C VAL A 139 15.17 -12.61 21.56
N ASP A 140 14.72 -12.83 22.80
CA ASP A 140 13.56 -13.67 23.06
C ASP A 140 12.31 -12.84 22.88
N GLN A 141 11.41 -13.26 22.00
CA GLN A 141 10.17 -12.57 21.68
C GLN A 141 8.97 -13.37 22.20
N TYR A 142 8.16 -12.74 23.01
CA TYR A 142 6.89 -13.28 23.50
C TYR A 142 5.78 -12.57 22.78
N ILE A 143 5.14 -13.28 21.83
CA ILE A 143 4.13 -12.74 20.93
C ILE A 143 2.77 -12.96 21.56
N VAL A 144 2.06 -11.86 21.79
CA VAL A 144 0.69 -11.83 22.34
C VAL A 144 -0.24 -11.33 21.23
N GLU A 145 -1.20 -12.15 20.82
CA GLU A 145 -2.09 -11.85 19.70
C GLU A 145 -3.11 -10.75 20.00
N GLN A 146 -3.53 -10.62 21.25
CA GLN A 146 -4.50 -9.62 21.68
C GLN A 146 -4.00 -8.90 22.93
N ALA A 147 -3.86 -7.58 22.83
CA ALA A 147 -3.42 -6.72 23.91
C ALA A 147 -4.56 -5.82 24.40
N THR A 148 -4.73 -5.75 25.72
CA THR A 148 -5.62 -4.77 26.33
C THR A 148 -4.83 -3.55 26.80
N PRO A 149 -5.45 -2.35 26.90
CA PRO A 149 -4.76 -1.15 27.44
C PRO A 149 -4.18 -1.39 28.84
N ASP A 150 -4.86 -2.15 29.70
CA ASP A 150 -4.37 -2.46 31.03
C ASP A 150 -3.14 -3.38 31.02
N LEU A 151 -3.09 -4.34 30.09
CA LEU A 151 -1.92 -5.19 29.90
C LEU A 151 -0.72 -4.35 29.44
N LEU A 152 -0.91 -3.50 28.43
CA LEU A 152 0.15 -2.61 27.95
C LEU A 152 0.71 -1.74 29.08
N LYS A 153 -0.15 -1.10 29.84
CA LYS A 153 0.23 -0.28 30.99
C LYS A 153 0.98 -1.07 32.08
N ALA A 154 0.57 -2.33 32.30
CA ALA A 154 1.25 -3.18 33.28
C ALA A 154 2.64 -3.63 32.81
N LEU A 155 2.79 -3.86 31.50
CA LEU A 155 4.06 -4.25 30.88
C LEU A 155 5.05 -3.10 30.79
N ASP A 156 4.60 -1.86 30.62
CA ASP A 156 5.45 -0.65 30.54
C ASP A 156 6.40 -0.49 31.76
N ALA A 157 5.98 -0.98 32.92
CA ALA A 157 6.79 -0.98 34.14
C ALA A 157 7.81 -2.11 34.22
N SER A 158 7.81 -3.05 33.26
CA SER A 158 8.68 -4.22 33.28
C SER A 158 10.05 -3.90 32.69
N THR A 159 11.11 -4.10 33.47
CA THR A 159 12.49 -3.87 33.05
C THR A 159 13.26 -5.19 32.90
N THR A 160 12.72 -6.29 33.41
CA THR A 160 13.32 -7.63 33.31
C THR A 160 12.36 -8.63 32.67
N GLN A 161 12.93 -9.71 32.15
CA GLN A 161 12.17 -10.80 31.54
C GLN A 161 11.17 -11.43 32.55
N GLU A 162 11.60 -11.65 33.79
CA GLU A 162 10.77 -12.26 34.84
C GLU A 162 9.58 -11.35 35.18
N GLN A 163 9.78 -10.05 35.25
CA GLN A 163 8.71 -9.09 35.49
C GLN A 163 7.67 -9.13 34.36
N ALA A 164 8.12 -9.08 33.11
CA ALA A 164 7.25 -9.13 31.95
C ALA A 164 6.46 -10.45 31.88
N LEU A 165 7.11 -11.60 32.08
CA LEU A 165 6.44 -12.90 32.12
C LEU A 165 5.48 -13.01 33.29
N GLY A 166 5.83 -12.43 34.45
CA GLY A 166 4.95 -12.35 35.61
C GLY A 166 3.66 -11.55 35.33
N VAL A 167 3.77 -10.47 34.55
CA VAL A 167 2.62 -9.69 34.10
C VAL A 167 1.75 -10.54 33.15
N LEU A 168 2.33 -11.18 32.13
CA LEU A 168 1.57 -12.05 31.21
C LEU A 168 0.84 -13.17 31.96
N ALA A 169 1.49 -13.80 32.94
CA ALA A 169 0.89 -14.84 33.79
C ALA A 169 -0.27 -14.29 34.65
N LYS A 170 -0.11 -13.10 35.25
CA LYS A 170 -1.15 -12.43 36.05
C LYS A 170 -2.40 -12.12 35.22
N PHE A 171 -2.21 -11.67 34.00
CA PHE A 171 -3.31 -11.37 33.07
C PHE A 171 -3.85 -12.63 32.37
N LYS A 172 -3.22 -13.80 32.59
CA LYS A 172 -3.57 -15.09 31.95
C LYS A 172 -3.59 -15.01 30.42
N VAL A 173 -2.66 -14.23 29.85
CA VAL A 173 -2.58 -14.01 28.42
C VAL A 173 -1.72 -15.11 27.78
N PRO A 174 -2.23 -15.84 26.79
CA PRO A 174 -1.42 -16.79 26.04
C PRO A 174 -0.41 -16.04 25.17
N TYR A 175 0.78 -16.63 25.03
CA TYR A 175 1.85 -16.11 24.17
C TYR A 175 2.59 -17.24 23.47
N HIS A 176 3.20 -16.89 22.34
CA HIS A 176 4.17 -17.75 21.65
C HIS A 176 5.57 -17.22 21.87
N HIS A 177 6.50 -18.10 22.25
CA HIS A 177 7.90 -17.75 22.40
C HIS A 177 8.69 -18.11 21.14
N VAL A 178 9.43 -17.15 20.61
CA VAL A 178 10.38 -17.36 19.51
C VAL A 178 11.68 -16.63 19.80
N VAL A 179 12.76 -17.09 19.19
CA VAL A 179 14.04 -16.37 19.20
C VAL A 179 14.18 -15.68 17.85
N GLY A 180 14.53 -14.41 17.88
CA GLY A 180 14.67 -13.58 16.67
C GLY A 180 15.86 -12.64 16.75
N THR A 181 16.03 -11.86 15.69
CA THR A 181 17.00 -10.78 15.64
C THR A 181 16.29 -9.48 15.28
N ILE A 182 16.74 -8.38 15.88
CA ILE A 182 16.31 -7.02 15.53
C ILE A 182 17.55 -6.26 15.10
N ASP A 183 17.58 -5.90 13.84
CA ASP A 183 18.64 -5.10 13.25
C ASP A 183 18.25 -3.63 13.30
N ALA A 184 19.02 -2.81 13.98
CA ALA A 184 18.79 -1.38 14.11
C ALA A 184 18.72 -0.63 12.77
N LEU A 185 19.25 -1.23 11.70
CA LEU A 185 19.15 -0.69 10.35
C LEU A 185 17.75 -0.82 9.74
N THR A 186 16.96 -1.80 10.22
CA THR A 186 15.64 -2.17 9.64
C THR A 186 14.45 -1.57 10.40
N ILE A 187 14.70 -0.93 11.52
CA ILE A 187 13.69 -0.24 12.32
C ILE A 187 13.86 1.28 12.24
N ASP A 188 12.91 2.01 12.81
CA ASP A 188 13.01 3.46 12.91
C ASP A 188 14.25 3.88 13.71
N GLY A 189 15.01 4.89 13.22
CA GLY A 189 16.26 5.30 13.86
C GLY A 189 16.07 5.80 15.30
N ASP A 190 14.99 6.54 15.58
CA ASP A 190 14.67 7.01 16.93
C ASP A 190 14.31 5.85 17.87
N GLU A 191 13.69 4.80 17.32
CA GLU A 191 13.40 3.55 18.05
C GLU A 191 14.68 2.77 18.32
N ALA A 192 15.56 2.66 17.32
CA ALA A 192 16.87 2.04 17.48
C ALA A 192 17.69 2.67 18.58
N GLU A 193 17.73 4.02 18.68
CA GLU A 193 18.42 4.73 19.75
C GLU A 193 17.79 4.47 21.13
N LYS A 194 16.46 4.44 21.22
CA LYS A 194 15.77 4.07 22.48
C LYS A 194 16.10 2.67 22.94
N ILE A 195 16.09 1.71 22.01
CA ILE A 195 16.45 0.32 22.33
C ILE A 195 17.93 0.20 22.68
N ALA A 196 18.80 0.95 21.99
CA ALA A 196 20.24 1.00 22.30
C ALA A 196 20.57 1.58 23.68
N ALA A 197 19.72 2.45 24.20
CA ALA A 197 19.83 3.04 25.53
C ALA A 197 19.38 2.11 26.67
N LEU A 198 18.73 1.01 26.36
CA LEU A 198 18.34 0.01 27.37
C LEU A 198 19.57 -0.65 28.01
N PRO A 199 19.49 -1.03 29.29
CA PRO A 199 20.55 -1.80 29.93
C PRO A 199 20.71 -3.15 29.23
N PRO A 200 21.89 -3.80 29.36
CA PRO A 200 22.07 -5.19 28.95
C PRO A 200 20.95 -6.07 29.54
N HIS A 201 20.42 -6.96 28.70
CA HIS A 201 19.29 -7.81 29.07
C HIS A 201 17.98 -7.06 29.39
N GLY A 202 17.84 -5.86 28.87
CA GLY A 202 16.62 -5.06 29.01
C GLY A 202 15.44 -5.65 28.24
N VAL A 203 14.24 -5.17 28.61
CA VAL A 203 12.98 -5.55 27.98
C VAL A 203 12.38 -4.30 27.30
N PHE A 204 11.81 -4.52 26.13
CA PHE A 204 10.98 -3.51 25.48
C PHE A 204 9.77 -4.14 24.80
N ILE A 205 8.74 -3.33 24.62
CA ILE A 205 7.45 -3.78 24.08
C ILE A 205 7.20 -3.10 22.75
N ALA A 206 6.89 -3.90 21.73
CA ALA A 206 6.52 -3.43 20.40
C ALA A 206 5.05 -3.80 20.13
N PRO A 207 4.13 -2.83 20.00
CA PRO A 207 2.77 -3.09 19.56
C PRO A 207 2.74 -3.65 18.13
N GLU A 208 1.87 -4.63 17.88
CA GLU A 208 1.74 -5.25 16.56
C GLU A 208 0.29 -5.66 16.29
N GLY A 209 -0.37 -5.01 15.33
CA GLY A 209 -1.64 -5.46 14.73
C GLY A 209 -2.79 -5.72 15.71
N GLY A 210 -2.86 -5.08 16.86
CA GLY A 210 -3.85 -5.33 17.92
C GLY A 210 -3.35 -6.25 19.03
N GLY A 211 -2.17 -6.86 18.84
CA GLY A 211 -1.38 -7.57 19.83
C GLY A 211 -0.13 -6.79 20.24
N LEU A 212 0.83 -7.49 20.79
CA LEU A 212 2.14 -6.93 21.15
C LEU A 212 3.22 -8.01 21.12
N ARG A 213 4.47 -7.56 21.01
CA ARG A 213 5.67 -8.37 21.28
C ARG A 213 6.38 -7.84 22.50
N VAL A 214 6.65 -8.71 23.47
CA VAL A 214 7.57 -8.43 24.55
C VAL A 214 8.94 -8.97 24.11
N ASN A 215 9.93 -8.10 23.99
CA ASN A 215 11.28 -8.45 23.53
C ASN A 215 12.23 -8.36 24.72
N TYR A 216 12.95 -9.45 24.98
CA TYR A 216 14.03 -9.51 25.94
C TYR A 216 15.37 -9.62 25.19
N ILE A 217 16.29 -8.69 25.42
CA ILE A 217 17.60 -8.66 24.77
C ILE A 217 18.49 -9.72 25.40
N ARG A 218 18.80 -10.79 24.65
CA ARG A 218 19.74 -11.85 25.09
C ARG A 218 21.19 -11.42 24.89
N ASP A 219 21.46 -10.83 23.71
CA ASP A 219 22.78 -10.42 23.29
C ASP A 219 22.71 -9.30 22.27
N THR A 220 23.80 -8.56 22.11
CA THR A 220 23.93 -7.45 21.16
C THR A 220 25.24 -7.58 20.41
N VAL A 221 25.15 -7.67 19.08
CA VAL A 221 26.32 -7.63 18.19
C VAL A 221 26.42 -6.24 17.58
N ILE A 222 27.63 -5.67 17.58
CA ILE A 222 27.89 -4.38 16.91
C ILE A 222 28.57 -4.67 15.57
N GLU A 223 27.88 -4.28 14.49
CA GLU A 223 28.33 -4.49 13.11
C GLU A 223 28.12 -3.23 12.28
N PRO A 224 29.07 -2.28 12.29
CA PRO A 224 28.98 -1.04 11.54
C PRO A 224 28.82 -1.29 10.02
N ILE A 225 28.12 -0.37 9.34
CA ILE A 225 28.07 -0.37 7.88
C ILE A 225 28.99 0.74 7.32
N SER A 226 29.30 0.63 6.02
CA SER A 226 30.12 1.64 5.35
C SER A 226 29.42 3.00 5.30
N ALA A 227 30.19 4.10 5.24
CA ALA A 227 29.62 5.44 5.13
C ALA A 227 28.76 5.62 3.87
N ASP A 228 29.15 5.00 2.76
CA ASP A 228 28.40 5.07 1.50
C ASP A 228 27.06 4.34 1.59
N ASP A 229 27.02 3.19 2.24
CA ASP A 229 25.78 2.43 2.45
C ASP A 229 24.90 3.10 3.48
N ALA A 230 25.47 3.66 4.55
CA ALA A 230 24.74 4.47 5.52
C ALA A 230 24.01 5.65 4.85
N GLN A 231 24.71 6.35 3.94
CA GLN A 231 24.09 7.48 3.22
C GLN A 231 22.94 7.02 2.30
N LYS A 232 23.09 5.90 1.60
CA LYS A 232 22.02 5.34 0.74
C LYS A 232 20.78 4.97 1.56
N VAL A 233 20.99 4.22 2.65
CA VAL A 233 19.90 3.83 3.56
C VAL A 233 19.22 5.05 4.16
N ALA A 234 19.98 6.05 4.61
CA ALA A 234 19.42 7.28 5.17
C ALA A 234 18.55 8.04 4.16
N LEU A 235 19.00 8.15 2.89
CA LEU A 235 18.21 8.78 1.82
C LEU A 235 16.88 8.05 1.61
N GLU A 236 16.91 6.73 1.58
CA GLU A 236 15.71 5.91 1.40
C GLU A 236 14.76 6.04 2.61
N THR A 237 15.29 5.94 3.82
CA THR A 237 14.52 6.08 5.07
C THR A 237 13.84 7.45 5.16
N LEU A 238 14.58 8.54 4.93
CA LEU A 238 14.04 9.89 4.94
C LEU A 238 12.98 10.09 3.87
N ARG A 239 13.18 9.53 2.67
CA ARG A 239 12.18 9.56 1.59
C ARG A 239 10.90 8.83 2.01
N ASN A 240 11.02 7.62 2.54
CA ASN A 240 9.87 6.82 2.96
C ASN A 240 9.09 7.52 4.08
N ARG A 241 9.76 8.05 5.10
CA ARG A 241 9.14 8.86 6.17
C ARG A 241 8.36 10.06 5.61
N ARG A 242 8.95 10.82 4.66
CA ARG A 242 8.27 11.95 4.01
C ARG A 242 7.04 11.52 3.24
N VAL A 243 7.13 10.40 2.51
CA VAL A 243 6.01 9.83 1.77
C VAL A 243 4.89 9.43 2.72
N GLU A 244 5.20 8.70 3.77
CA GLU A 244 4.22 8.25 4.76
C GLU A 244 3.51 9.43 5.43
N MET A 245 4.26 10.43 5.92
CA MET A 245 3.68 11.62 6.53
C MET A 245 2.79 12.41 5.56
N LEU A 246 3.25 12.64 4.31
CA LEU A 246 2.46 13.37 3.33
C LEU A 246 1.17 12.61 2.99
N VAL A 247 1.27 11.31 2.74
CA VAL A 247 0.11 10.48 2.39
C VAL A 247 -0.88 10.43 3.55
N ALA A 248 -0.41 10.16 4.77
CA ALA A 248 -1.26 10.12 5.96
C ALA A 248 -2.00 11.45 6.18
N ASN A 249 -1.29 12.58 6.11
CA ASN A 249 -1.88 13.91 6.26
C ASN A 249 -2.90 14.21 5.16
N LYS A 250 -2.60 13.88 3.90
CA LYS A 250 -3.51 14.10 2.77
C LYS A 250 -4.75 13.22 2.86
N VAL A 251 -4.61 11.96 3.22
CA VAL A 251 -5.76 11.05 3.42
C VAL A 251 -6.64 11.59 4.56
N GLN A 252 -6.03 11.98 5.69
CA GLN A 252 -6.76 12.52 6.84
C GLN A 252 -7.51 13.82 6.49
N GLU A 253 -6.87 14.73 5.74
CA GLU A 253 -7.49 15.97 5.24
C GLU A 253 -8.72 15.67 4.37
N ILE A 254 -8.60 14.75 3.41
CA ILE A 254 -9.68 14.33 2.51
C ILE A 254 -10.83 13.69 3.29
N VAL A 255 -10.52 12.74 4.18
CA VAL A 255 -11.53 12.05 5.00
C VAL A 255 -12.26 13.03 5.91
N ASN A 256 -11.55 13.93 6.59
CA ASN A 256 -12.16 14.93 7.46
C ASN A 256 -13.03 15.92 6.69
N SER A 257 -12.62 16.29 5.48
CA SER A 257 -13.42 17.16 4.61
C SER A 257 -14.70 16.46 4.14
N GLY A 258 -14.57 15.22 3.63
CA GLY A 258 -15.71 14.45 3.12
C GLY A 258 -16.67 13.94 4.21
N ALA A 259 -16.17 13.71 5.43
CA ALA A 259 -16.99 13.21 6.55
C ALA A 259 -18.16 14.14 6.91
N LYS A 260 -18.05 15.42 6.59
CA LYS A 260 -19.10 16.43 6.87
C LYS A 260 -20.37 16.22 6.02
N ASP A 261 -20.22 15.57 4.86
CA ASP A 261 -21.29 15.31 3.91
C ASP A 261 -21.81 13.86 3.96
N VAL A 262 -21.39 13.10 4.99
CA VAL A 262 -21.84 11.72 5.16
C VAL A 262 -23.19 11.68 5.90
N HIS A 263 -24.20 11.15 5.22
CA HIS A 263 -25.53 10.94 5.77
C HIS A 263 -25.79 9.45 5.94
N TYR A 264 -26.04 9.01 7.18
CA TYR A 264 -26.28 7.62 7.51
C TYR A 264 -27.77 7.26 7.48
N ASN A 265 -28.09 6.10 6.93
CA ASN A 265 -29.37 5.47 7.27
C ASN A 265 -29.32 5.13 8.75
N ALA A 266 -30.43 5.38 9.48
CA ALA A 266 -30.50 5.21 10.93
C ALA A 266 -30.11 3.79 11.42
N ALA A 267 -30.36 2.75 10.61
CA ALA A 267 -30.01 1.36 10.91
C ALA A 267 -28.49 1.08 10.88
N TYR A 268 -27.70 1.96 10.25
CA TYR A 268 -26.25 1.79 10.03
C TYR A 268 -25.43 2.94 10.60
N ALA A 269 -26.08 3.90 11.27
CA ALA A 269 -25.35 5.02 11.87
C ALA A 269 -24.41 4.49 12.98
N PRO A 270 -23.16 4.98 13.07
CA PRO A 270 -22.27 4.63 14.16
C PRO A 270 -22.86 5.04 15.49
N ALA A 271 -22.62 4.26 16.52
CA ALA A 271 -23.05 4.63 17.87
C ALA A 271 -22.44 6.00 18.22
N PRO A 272 -23.21 6.90 18.88
CA PRO A 272 -22.66 8.19 19.29
C PRO A 272 -21.43 7.96 20.17
N ALA A 273 -20.31 8.59 19.81
CA ALA A 273 -19.09 8.58 20.59
C ALA A 273 -19.41 9.17 21.96
N GLY A 274 -19.58 8.32 23.01
CA GLY A 274 -19.85 8.83 24.34
C GLY A 274 -20.76 7.98 25.24
N LYS A 275 -20.88 6.67 24.99
CA LYS A 275 -21.31 5.74 26.06
C LYS A 275 -20.47 4.46 25.98
N ALA A 276 -19.27 4.51 26.57
CA ALA A 276 -18.68 3.29 27.08
C ALA A 276 -19.75 2.62 27.94
N ALA A 277 -20.22 1.43 27.50
CA ALA A 277 -21.15 0.64 28.24
C ALA A 277 -20.54 0.40 29.63
N GLY A 278 -21.12 1.05 30.64
CA GLY A 278 -20.92 0.67 32.03
C GLY A 278 -21.30 -0.78 32.15
N ALA A 279 -20.32 -1.56 32.56
CA ALA A 279 -20.44 -2.97 32.88
C ALA A 279 -21.62 -3.24 33.84
N HIS A 280 -22.39 -4.22 33.52
CA HIS A 280 -23.06 -5.06 34.49
C HIS A 280 -22.50 -6.46 34.41
#